data_8328c2ee6503b09f83c58c9cd09d184e
#
_entry.id   8328c2ee6503b09f83c58c9cd09d184e
#
_cell.length_a   1.000
_cell.length_b   1.000
_cell.length_c   1.000
_cell.angle_alpha   90.00
_cell.angle_beta   90.00
_cell.angle_gamma   90.00
#
_symmetry.space_group_name_H-M   'P 1'
#
loop_
_entity.id
_entity.type
_entity.pdbx_description
1 polymer ?
#
loop_
_entity_poly.entity_id
_entity_poly.type
_entity_poly.pdbx_seq_one_letter_code
_entity_poly.pdbx_strand_id
1 'polypeptide(L)'
;MRKNGCYLGIDTSNYTTSVALCTEDGEIIENFKILLGVADGERGLRQSDAVFSHIKNFPQLAEWVRKAAADREVIAIGYSATPRPADGSYMPCFLVGKAVAEMLAAVLNVPAHPFSHQEGHIMAAVYSSGNYTLLEQDFFAFHVSGGTTEIIRVSPQTAGFSCELVGGTLDLNAGQAIDRIGVKLGLHFPCGKELEKLAASNIKKVPKPKISVQGTKCNLSGLENMADKLYASTSEKELVAAFTLDFIAETLFALSENLRMGAPSMPILYAGGVMSNQRIKKRLSALDHTNFSEPQFSADNAAGIALLCKMANETNEEK
;
A
#
# COMPACT_ATOMS: atom_id res chain seq x y z
N MET A 1 -27.85 -23.97 14.47
CA MET A 1 -26.73 -23.17 15.01
C MET A 1 -26.64 -21.87 14.21
N ARG A 2 -26.49 -20.72 14.90
CA ARG A 2 -26.28 -19.45 14.20
C ARG A 2 -24.90 -19.53 13.54
N LYS A 3 -24.80 -19.19 12.25
CA LYS A 3 -23.50 -19.15 11.56
C LYS A 3 -22.69 -17.99 12.13
N ASN A 4 -21.38 -18.14 12.23
CA ASN A 4 -20.48 -17.04 12.60
C ASN A 4 -20.53 -15.97 11.51
N GLY A 5 -20.65 -14.71 11.89
CA GLY A 5 -20.68 -13.60 10.96
C GLY A 5 -19.34 -13.33 10.30
N CYS A 6 -19.38 -12.73 9.11
CA CYS A 6 -18.19 -12.21 8.44
C CYS A 6 -18.53 -11.00 7.58
N TYR A 7 -17.50 -10.20 7.27
CA TYR A 7 -17.58 -9.03 6.41
C TYR A 7 -16.83 -9.30 5.11
N LEU A 8 -17.45 -8.96 3.98
CA LEU A 8 -16.86 -9.12 2.66
C LEU A 8 -16.31 -7.77 2.17
N GLY A 9 -15.05 -7.72 1.80
CA GLY A 9 -14.42 -6.60 1.11
C GLY A 9 -14.23 -6.90 -0.37
N ILE A 10 -14.47 -5.91 -1.22
CA ILE A 10 -14.25 -5.97 -2.68
C ILE A 10 -13.42 -4.78 -3.12
N ASP A 11 -12.30 -5.02 -3.81
CA ASP A 11 -11.48 -3.98 -4.41
C ASP A 11 -11.16 -4.29 -5.88
N THR A 12 -11.52 -3.38 -6.77
CA THR A 12 -11.24 -3.42 -8.20
C THR A 12 -10.39 -2.22 -8.61
N SER A 13 -9.21 -2.14 -8.00
CA SER A 13 -8.19 -1.16 -8.33
C SER A 13 -7.54 -1.44 -9.69
N ASN A 14 -6.67 -0.54 -10.15
CA ASN A 14 -6.21 -0.52 -11.54
C ASN A 14 -5.47 -1.81 -12.00
N TYR A 15 -4.82 -2.54 -11.08
CA TYR A 15 -3.99 -3.70 -11.43
C TYR A 15 -4.39 -5.02 -10.75
N THR A 16 -5.41 -4.98 -9.89
CA THR A 16 -5.77 -6.17 -9.11
C THR A 16 -7.28 -6.25 -8.90
N THR A 17 -7.87 -7.42 -9.18
CA THR A 17 -9.20 -7.76 -8.69
C THR A 17 -9.02 -8.51 -7.39
N SER A 18 -9.56 -8.02 -6.29
CA SER A 18 -9.42 -8.66 -4.98
C SER A 18 -10.71 -8.71 -4.21
N VAL A 19 -10.84 -9.76 -3.39
CA VAL A 19 -11.89 -9.94 -2.40
C VAL A 19 -11.27 -10.47 -1.11
N ALA A 20 -11.79 -10.02 0.03
CA ALA A 20 -11.34 -10.49 1.33
C ALA A 20 -12.53 -10.73 2.25
N LEU A 21 -12.34 -11.64 3.21
CA LEU A 21 -13.28 -11.88 4.29
C LEU A 21 -12.58 -11.63 5.62
N CYS A 22 -13.26 -10.95 6.54
CA CYS A 22 -12.83 -10.87 7.93
C CYS A 22 -13.96 -11.31 8.89
N THR A 23 -13.57 -11.75 10.09
CA THR A 23 -14.49 -12.13 11.15
C THR A 23 -15.09 -10.90 11.84
N GLU A 24 -16.08 -11.11 12.73
CA GLU A 24 -16.61 -10.10 13.65
C GLU A 24 -15.53 -9.54 14.60
N ASP A 25 -14.50 -10.33 14.91
CA ASP A 25 -13.36 -9.89 15.72
C ASP A 25 -12.28 -9.13 14.91
N GLY A 26 -12.45 -9.03 13.59
CA GLY A 26 -11.51 -8.31 12.71
C GLY A 26 -10.31 -9.14 12.24
N GLU A 27 -10.35 -10.47 12.39
CA GLU A 27 -9.32 -11.34 11.85
C GLU A 27 -9.57 -11.62 10.36
N ILE A 28 -8.55 -11.45 9.53
CA ILE A 28 -8.64 -11.77 8.10
C ILE A 28 -8.71 -13.28 7.91
N ILE A 29 -9.84 -13.76 7.39
CA ILE A 29 -10.06 -15.17 7.09
C ILE A 29 -9.32 -15.54 5.81
N GLU A 30 -9.55 -14.76 4.75
CA GLU A 30 -8.96 -14.96 3.43
C GLU A 30 -8.84 -13.63 2.67
N ASN A 31 -7.85 -13.56 1.79
CA ASN A 31 -7.57 -12.40 0.96
C ASN A 31 -7.14 -12.86 -0.44
N PHE A 32 -8.09 -12.99 -1.34
CA PHE A 32 -7.90 -13.47 -2.70
C PHE A 32 -7.59 -12.34 -3.66
N LYS A 33 -6.62 -12.55 -4.55
CA LYS A 33 -6.16 -11.56 -5.52
C LYS A 33 -5.91 -12.20 -6.88
N ILE A 34 -6.32 -11.50 -7.92
CA ILE A 34 -5.97 -11.82 -9.31
C ILE A 34 -5.38 -10.57 -9.93
N LEU A 35 -4.10 -10.64 -10.30
CA LEU A 35 -3.42 -9.54 -10.99
C LEU A 35 -3.96 -9.43 -12.42
N LEU A 36 -4.16 -8.19 -12.88
CA LEU A 36 -4.49 -7.91 -14.26
C LEU A 36 -3.22 -7.98 -15.10
N GLY A 37 -3.29 -8.70 -16.22
CA GLY A 37 -2.16 -8.78 -17.15
C GLY A 37 -1.96 -7.44 -17.86
N VAL A 38 -0.73 -6.92 -17.83
CA VAL A 38 -0.29 -5.80 -18.68
C VAL A 38 0.44 -6.41 -19.86
N ALA A 39 0.09 -6.01 -21.08
CA ALA A 39 0.75 -6.55 -22.29
C ALA A 39 2.23 -6.14 -22.32
N ASP A 40 3.07 -7.03 -22.87
CA ASP A 40 4.50 -6.78 -23.01
C ASP A 40 4.75 -5.46 -23.79
N GLY A 41 5.53 -4.56 -23.17
CA GLY A 41 5.87 -3.26 -23.75
C GLY A 41 4.90 -2.12 -23.45
N GLU A 42 3.76 -2.38 -22.81
CA GLU A 42 2.86 -1.34 -22.35
C GLU A 42 3.26 -0.82 -20.94
N ARG A 43 3.03 0.49 -20.72
CA ARG A 43 3.38 1.17 -19.45
C ARG A 43 2.23 1.22 -18.44
N GLY A 44 1.09 0.60 -18.75
CA GLY A 44 -0.11 0.59 -17.93
C GLY A 44 -1.30 -0.07 -18.61
N LEU A 45 -2.42 -0.15 -17.92
CA LEU A 45 -3.69 -0.70 -18.42
C LEU A 45 -4.64 0.44 -18.81
N ARG A 46 -5.27 0.32 -19.97
CA ARG A 46 -6.42 1.19 -20.31
C ARG A 46 -7.58 0.86 -19.37
N GLN A 47 -8.34 1.86 -18.99
CA GLN A 47 -9.46 1.67 -18.05
C GLN A 47 -10.51 0.68 -18.58
N SER A 48 -10.78 0.68 -19.90
CA SER A 48 -11.65 -0.30 -20.54
C SER A 48 -11.17 -1.74 -20.37
N ASP A 49 -9.85 -1.94 -20.49
CA ASP A 49 -9.24 -3.28 -20.39
C ASP A 49 -9.21 -3.76 -18.94
N ALA A 50 -9.00 -2.82 -17.99
CA ALA A 50 -9.13 -3.08 -16.57
C ALA A 50 -10.56 -3.51 -16.21
N VAL A 51 -11.57 -2.74 -16.62
CA VAL A 51 -13.00 -3.07 -16.44
C VAL A 51 -13.33 -4.47 -16.97
N PHE A 52 -12.92 -4.78 -18.20
CA PHE A 52 -13.16 -6.08 -18.81
C PHE A 52 -12.47 -7.21 -18.05
N SER A 53 -11.23 -7.00 -17.62
CA SER A 53 -10.44 -7.98 -16.87
C SER A 53 -11.05 -8.24 -15.49
N HIS A 54 -11.51 -7.20 -14.78
CA HIS A 54 -12.21 -7.37 -13.51
C HIS A 54 -13.46 -8.23 -13.66
N ILE A 55 -14.30 -7.98 -14.69
CA ILE A 55 -15.50 -8.78 -14.94
C ILE A 55 -15.13 -10.25 -15.16
N LYS A 56 -14.07 -10.54 -15.91
CA LYS A 56 -13.60 -11.91 -16.17
C LYS A 56 -13.09 -12.63 -14.92
N ASN A 57 -12.57 -11.90 -13.94
CA ASN A 57 -11.99 -12.48 -12.74
C ASN A 57 -13.04 -12.85 -11.67
N PHE A 58 -14.19 -12.17 -11.65
CA PHE A 58 -15.22 -12.40 -10.62
C PHE A 58 -15.75 -13.82 -10.51
N PRO A 59 -15.98 -14.59 -11.59
CA PRO A 59 -16.40 -15.99 -11.45
C PRO A 59 -15.43 -16.85 -10.64
N GLN A 60 -14.12 -16.66 -10.80
CA GLN A 60 -13.11 -17.38 -10.01
C GLN A 60 -13.09 -16.90 -8.56
N LEU A 61 -13.20 -15.59 -8.32
CA LEU A 61 -13.27 -15.03 -6.97
C LEU A 61 -14.54 -15.47 -6.24
N ALA A 62 -15.67 -15.54 -6.92
CA ALA A 62 -16.93 -16.03 -6.35
C ALA A 62 -16.80 -17.48 -5.85
N GLU A 63 -16.10 -18.35 -6.58
CA GLU A 63 -15.86 -19.72 -6.15
C GLU A 63 -14.97 -19.78 -4.88
N TRP A 64 -13.99 -18.92 -4.77
CA TRP A 64 -13.15 -18.82 -3.56
C TRP A 64 -13.95 -18.31 -2.35
N VAL A 65 -14.73 -17.23 -2.56
CA VAL A 65 -15.61 -16.68 -1.51
C VAL A 65 -16.61 -17.74 -1.04
N ARG A 66 -17.25 -18.48 -1.97
CA ARG A 66 -18.19 -19.55 -1.64
C ARG A 66 -17.56 -20.62 -0.73
N LYS A 67 -16.29 -20.97 -0.95
CA LYS A 67 -15.59 -21.96 -0.12
C LYS A 67 -15.22 -21.37 1.25
N ALA A 68 -14.67 -20.16 1.28
CA ALA A 68 -14.22 -19.52 2.51
C ALA A 68 -15.38 -19.09 3.43
N ALA A 69 -16.55 -18.77 2.86
CA ALA A 69 -17.75 -18.38 3.59
C ALA A 69 -18.76 -19.53 3.80
N ALA A 70 -18.40 -20.80 3.53
CA ALA A 70 -19.35 -21.93 3.55
C ALA A 70 -20.13 -22.07 4.87
N ASP A 71 -19.45 -21.85 6.00
CA ASP A 71 -20.01 -21.96 7.35
C ASP A 71 -20.27 -20.60 8.02
N ARG A 72 -20.30 -19.52 7.22
CA ARG A 72 -20.42 -18.14 7.70
C ARG A 72 -21.61 -17.44 7.08
N GLU A 73 -22.05 -16.37 7.73
CA GLU A 73 -23.07 -15.46 7.23
C GLU A 73 -22.41 -14.10 6.91
N VAL A 74 -22.59 -13.61 5.69
CA VAL A 74 -22.10 -12.27 5.33
C VAL A 74 -23.02 -11.25 5.97
N ILE A 75 -22.49 -10.41 6.86
CA ILE A 75 -23.21 -9.40 7.62
C ILE A 75 -23.31 -8.07 6.86
N ALA A 76 -22.23 -7.67 6.20
CA ALA A 76 -22.17 -6.47 5.39
C ALA A 76 -21.09 -6.62 4.29
N ILE A 77 -21.16 -5.75 3.28
CA ILE A 77 -20.23 -5.75 2.15
C ILE A 77 -19.59 -4.36 2.03
N GLY A 78 -18.26 -4.30 2.10
CA GLY A 78 -17.48 -3.11 1.79
C GLY A 78 -16.95 -3.16 0.37
N TYR A 79 -16.81 -2.00 -0.27
CA TYR A 79 -16.19 -1.94 -1.60
C TYR A 79 -15.41 -0.63 -1.80
N SER A 80 -14.34 -0.70 -2.59
CA SER A 80 -13.64 0.49 -3.05
C SER A 80 -14.47 1.16 -4.15
N ALA A 81 -14.91 2.39 -3.90
CA ALA A 81 -15.74 3.18 -4.81
C ALA A 81 -14.91 4.17 -5.63
N THR A 82 -13.79 4.63 -5.10
CA THR A 82 -12.94 5.67 -5.67
C THR A 82 -11.46 5.40 -5.37
N PRO A 83 -10.52 5.97 -6.14
CA PRO A 83 -9.09 5.90 -5.83
C PRO A 83 -8.72 6.52 -4.47
N ARG A 84 -9.26 7.71 -4.18
CA ARG A 84 -8.95 8.53 -2.98
C ARG A 84 -10.22 9.10 -2.37
N PRO A 85 -10.25 9.42 -1.07
CA PRO A 85 -11.40 10.06 -0.42
C PRO A 85 -11.41 11.57 -0.70
N ALA A 86 -11.53 11.96 -1.97
CA ALA A 86 -11.52 13.33 -2.44
C ALA A 86 -12.59 13.56 -3.49
N ASP A 87 -13.17 14.75 -3.51
CA ASP A 87 -14.16 15.15 -4.51
C ASP A 87 -13.57 15.05 -5.92
N GLY A 88 -14.35 14.46 -6.84
CA GLY A 88 -13.92 14.24 -8.22
C GLY A 88 -12.93 13.07 -8.42
N SER A 89 -12.56 12.35 -7.36
CA SER A 89 -11.75 11.14 -7.48
C SER A 89 -12.56 10.03 -8.13
N TYR A 90 -12.22 9.68 -9.37
CA TYR A 90 -12.98 8.72 -10.17
C TYR A 90 -12.08 7.93 -11.11
N MET A 91 -12.29 6.62 -11.18
CA MET A 91 -11.75 5.74 -12.23
C MET A 91 -12.79 4.67 -12.60
N PRO A 92 -13.02 4.39 -13.89
CA PRO A 92 -14.03 3.43 -14.35
C PRO A 92 -13.89 2.01 -13.79
N CYS A 93 -12.67 1.54 -13.49
CA CYS A 93 -12.43 0.20 -12.95
C CYS A 93 -13.16 -0.06 -11.63
N PHE A 94 -13.33 0.96 -10.78
CA PHE A 94 -14.04 0.82 -9.49
C PHE A 94 -15.55 0.57 -9.65
N LEU A 95 -16.15 0.94 -10.78
CA LEU A 95 -17.57 0.67 -11.05
C LEU A 95 -17.90 -0.82 -11.05
N VAL A 96 -16.94 -1.68 -11.39
CA VAL A 96 -17.16 -3.13 -11.42
C VAL A 96 -17.34 -3.67 -10.01
N GLY A 97 -16.43 -3.34 -9.10
CA GLY A 97 -16.53 -3.73 -7.68
C GLY A 97 -17.79 -3.18 -7.02
N LYS A 98 -18.10 -1.89 -7.28
CA LYS A 98 -19.31 -1.25 -6.81
C LYS A 98 -20.57 -2.00 -7.26
N ALA A 99 -20.71 -2.27 -8.55
CA ALA A 99 -21.90 -2.94 -9.10
C ALA A 99 -22.08 -4.35 -8.52
N VAL A 100 -20.99 -5.11 -8.35
CA VAL A 100 -21.01 -6.44 -7.74
C VAL A 100 -21.39 -6.36 -6.27
N ALA A 101 -20.79 -5.43 -5.50
CA ALA A 101 -21.05 -5.26 -4.08
C ALA A 101 -22.51 -4.87 -3.81
N GLU A 102 -23.04 -3.87 -4.51
CA GLU A 102 -24.42 -3.40 -4.34
C GLU A 102 -25.44 -4.47 -4.75
N MET A 103 -25.18 -5.22 -5.83
CA MET A 103 -26.06 -6.33 -6.24
C MET A 103 -26.07 -7.45 -5.20
N LEU A 104 -24.92 -7.87 -4.70
CA LEU A 104 -24.81 -8.91 -3.68
C LEU A 104 -25.46 -8.45 -2.37
N ALA A 105 -25.25 -7.21 -1.94
CA ALA A 105 -25.86 -6.66 -0.75
C ALA A 105 -27.39 -6.66 -0.83
N ALA A 106 -27.95 -6.26 -1.98
CA ALA A 106 -29.38 -6.29 -2.23
C ALA A 106 -29.96 -7.74 -2.17
N VAL A 107 -29.28 -8.73 -2.79
CA VAL A 107 -29.72 -10.12 -2.78
C VAL A 107 -29.64 -10.76 -1.40
N LEU A 108 -28.59 -10.43 -0.64
CA LEU A 108 -28.37 -10.95 0.71
C LEU A 108 -29.15 -10.18 1.77
N ASN A 109 -29.75 -9.04 1.42
CA ASN A 109 -30.45 -8.10 2.32
C ASN A 109 -29.53 -7.61 3.47
N VAL A 110 -28.30 -7.20 3.12
CA VAL A 110 -27.29 -6.67 4.05
C VAL A 110 -26.82 -5.28 3.62
N PRO A 111 -26.23 -4.48 4.52
CA PRO A 111 -25.65 -3.18 4.16
C PRO A 111 -24.50 -3.27 3.18
N ALA A 112 -24.34 -2.21 2.35
CA ALA A 112 -23.17 -1.98 1.50
C ALA A 112 -22.49 -0.66 1.87
N HIS A 113 -21.17 -0.69 2.11
CA HIS A 113 -20.39 0.47 2.57
C HIS A 113 -19.31 0.84 1.54
N PRO A 114 -19.36 2.07 0.97
CA PRO A 114 -18.34 2.57 0.07
C PRO A 114 -17.15 3.13 0.83
N PHE A 115 -15.94 2.85 0.35
CA PHE A 115 -14.68 3.43 0.82
C PHE A 115 -13.83 3.84 -0.39
N SER A 116 -12.75 4.57 -0.16
CA SER A 116 -11.73 4.72 -1.19
C SER A 116 -10.70 3.59 -1.11
N HIS A 117 -10.05 3.30 -2.25
CA HIS A 117 -8.94 2.36 -2.31
C HIS A 117 -7.78 2.78 -1.38
N GLN A 118 -7.51 4.09 -1.26
CA GLN A 118 -6.50 4.64 -0.36
C GLN A 118 -6.80 4.31 1.11
N GLU A 119 -8.05 4.44 1.57
CA GLU A 119 -8.47 4.04 2.92
C GLU A 119 -8.27 2.54 3.14
N GLY A 120 -8.57 1.72 2.13
CA GLY A 120 -8.30 0.28 2.15
C GLY A 120 -6.81 -0.03 2.38
N HIS A 121 -5.91 0.66 1.68
CA HIS A 121 -4.47 0.51 1.89
C HIS A 121 -4.02 0.93 3.30
N ILE A 122 -4.54 2.04 3.80
CA ILE A 122 -4.24 2.54 5.15
C ILE A 122 -4.70 1.52 6.19
N MET A 123 -5.94 1.04 6.10
CA MET A 123 -6.47 0.06 7.06
C MET A 123 -5.71 -1.26 7.01
N ALA A 124 -5.37 -1.77 5.83
CA ALA A 124 -4.54 -2.97 5.68
C ALA A 124 -3.14 -2.79 6.30
N ALA A 125 -2.58 -1.59 6.18
CA ALA A 125 -1.28 -1.26 6.78
C ALA A 125 -1.37 -1.15 8.32
N VAL A 126 -2.42 -0.55 8.86
CA VAL A 126 -2.69 -0.50 10.31
C VAL A 126 -2.85 -1.91 10.85
N TYR A 127 -3.71 -2.72 10.26
CA TYR A 127 -3.93 -4.11 10.65
C TYR A 127 -2.62 -4.89 10.70
N SER A 128 -1.84 -4.86 9.62
CA SER A 128 -0.62 -5.65 9.52
C SER A 128 0.53 -5.14 10.39
N SER A 129 0.49 -3.86 10.81
CA SER A 129 1.46 -3.32 11.78
C SER A 129 1.23 -3.83 13.20
N GLY A 130 0.04 -4.36 13.51
CA GLY A 130 -0.38 -4.77 14.84
C GLY A 130 -0.62 -3.63 15.82
N ASN A 131 -0.49 -2.36 15.39
CA ASN A 131 -0.71 -1.20 16.25
C ASN A 131 -2.07 -0.55 15.99
N TYR A 132 -3.09 -1.04 16.67
CA TYR A 132 -4.47 -0.53 16.56
C TYR A 132 -4.69 0.82 17.24
N THR A 133 -3.75 1.33 18.06
CA THR A 133 -3.87 2.69 18.62
C THR A 133 -3.86 3.78 17.54
N LEU A 134 -3.40 3.44 16.32
CA LEU A 134 -3.50 4.31 15.13
C LEU A 134 -4.96 4.57 14.70
N LEU A 135 -5.92 3.76 15.13
CA LEU A 135 -7.35 3.99 14.88
C LEU A 135 -7.97 5.03 15.82
N GLU A 136 -7.24 5.48 16.86
CA GLU A 136 -7.72 6.38 17.91
C GLU A 136 -7.07 7.77 17.85
N GLN A 137 -6.10 7.99 16.96
CA GLN A 137 -5.34 9.23 16.88
C GLN A 137 -4.86 9.54 15.46
N ASP A 138 -4.56 10.81 15.18
CA ASP A 138 -3.92 11.23 13.95
C ASP A 138 -2.52 10.59 13.83
N PHE A 139 -2.13 10.24 12.60
CA PHE A 139 -0.80 9.71 12.28
C PHE A 139 -0.38 10.09 10.85
N PHE A 140 0.91 9.98 10.56
CA PHE A 140 1.41 10.06 9.20
C PHE A 140 1.56 8.67 8.59
N ALA A 141 1.07 8.48 7.37
CA ALA A 141 1.28 7.27 6.59
C ALA A 141 2.22 7.56 5.40
N PHE A 142 3.35 6.87 5.34
CA PHE A 142 4.21 6.84 4.16
C PHE A 142 3.78 5.68 3.28
N HIS A 143 3.35 5.98 2.06
CA HIS A 143 3.13 4.98 1.04
C HIS A 143 4.28 5.01 0.05
N VAL A 144 5.18 4.01 0.12
CA VAL A 144 6.42 3.98 -0.66
C VAL A 144 6.50 2.68 -1.48
N SER A 145 6.28 2.80 -2.77
CA SER A 145 6.18 1.67 -3.70
C SER A 145 6.84 1.98 -5.05
N GLY A 146 6.65 1.10 -6.04
CA GLY A 146 7.04 1.36 -7.43
C GLY A 146 6.29 2.51 -8.08
N GLY A 147 5.02 2.68 -7.75
CA GLY A 147 4.14 3.70 -8.34
C GLY A 147 3.90 4.93 -7.48
N THR A 148 4.29 4.90 -6.19
CA THR A 148 3.93 5.93 -5.22
C THR A 148 5.07 6.22 -4.26
N THR A 149 5.27 7.48 -3.92
CA THR A 149 6.10 7.94 -2.81
C THR A 149 5.45 9.17 -2.22
N GLU A 150 4.51 8.95 -1.33
CA GLU A 150 3.61 9.94 -0.76
C GLU A 150 3.61 9.89 0.76
N ILE A 151 3.33 11.04 1.38
CA ILE A 151 3.12 11.18 2.82
C ILE A 151 1.71 11.72 3.02
N ILE A 152 0.91 10.96 3.75
CA ILE A 152 -0.50 11.26 4.01
C ILE A 152 -0.65 11.52 5.50
N ARG A 153 -1.28 12.62 5.88
CA ARG A 153 -1.82 12.78 7.22
C ARG A 153 -3.16 12.07 7.27
N VAL A 154 -3.28 11.15 8.20
CA VAL A 154 -4.48 10.33 8.39
C VAL A 154 -5.14 10.72 9.70
N SER A 155 -6.42 11.02 9.65
CA SER A 155 -7.25 11.27 10.83
C SER A 155 -8.39 10.25 10.86
N PRO A 156 -8.46 9.38 11.88
CA PRO A 156 -9.54 8.42 12.02
C PRO A 156 -10.90 9.12 12.06
N GLN A 157 -11.88 8.50 11.41
CA GLN A 157 -13.28 8.93 11.40
C GLN A 157 -14.13 7.80 11.96
N THR A 158 -15.40 8.09 12.24
CA THR A 158 -16.36 7.09 12.75
C THR A 158 -16.43 5.83 11.86
N ALA A 159 -16.26 5.99 10.55
CA ALA A 159 -16.27 4.89 9.59
C ALA A 159 -15.27 5.16 8.47
N GLY A 160 -13.97 4.97 8.74
CA GLY A 160 -12.90 5.18 7.77
C GLY A 160 -11.90 6.25 8.18
N PHE A 161 -11.32 6.94 7.20
CA PHE A 161 -10.23 7.90 7.42
C PHE A 161 -10.43 9.17 6.60
N SER A 162 -10.12 10.32 7.20
CA SER A 162 -9.77 11.51 6.44
C SER A 162 -8.30 11.44 6.05
N CYS A 163 -7.99 11.68 4.77
CA CYS A 163 -6.65 11.55 4.22
C CYS A 163 -6.22 12.85 3.53
N GLU A 164 -5.18 13.47 4.02
CA GLU A 164 -4.59 14.68 3.45
C GLU A 164 -3.19 14.40 2.92
N LEU A 165 -2.92 14.67 1.65
CA LEU A 165 -1.58 14.56 1.07
C LEU A 165 -0.71 15.72 1.55
N VAL A 166 0.26 15.45 2.42
CA VAL A 166 1.11 16.47 3.06
C VAL A 166 2.55 16.48 2.53
N GLY A 167 2.96 15.49 1.74
CA GLY A 167 4.31 15.43 1.21
C GLY A 167 4.54 14.27 0.24
N GLY A 168 5.80 14.10 -0.16
CA GLY A 168 6.22 13.02 -1.06
C GLY A 168 7.30 13.45 -2.06
N THR A 169 7.49 12.63 -3.09
CA THR A 169 8.43 12.95 -4.16
C THR A 169 7.86 13.94 -5.18
N LEU A 170 8.75 14.77 -5.75
CA LEU A 170 8.42 15.71 -6.81
C LEU A 170 8.78 15.20 -8.21
N ASP A 171 9.50 14.09 -8.32
CA ASP A 171 10.03 13.63 -9.62
C ASP A 171 9.91 12.11 -9.84
N LEU A 172 10.57 11.28 -9.05
CA LEU A 172 10.69 9.85 -9.25
C LEU A 172 10.26 9.10 -8.01
N ASN A 173 9.48 8.01 -8.15
CA ASN A 173 9.12 7.16 -7.02
C ASN A 173 10.30 6.30 -6.55
N ALA A 174 10.35 6.01 -5.25
CA ALA A 174 11.46 5.28 -4.64
C ALA A 174 11.67 3.89 -5.24
N GLY A 175 10.59 3.13 -5.49
CA GLY A 175 10.68 1.83 -6.13
C GLY A 175 11.18 1.93 -7.58
N GLN A 176 10.75 2.94 -8.34
CA GLN A 176 11.29 3.19 -9.68
C GLN A 176 12.78 3.53 -9.66
N ALA A 177 13.22 4.32 -8.66
CA ALA A 177 14.65 4.63 -8.50
C ALA A 177 15.46 3.36 -8.23
N ILE A 178 14.97 2.48 -7.34
CA ILE A 178 15.56 1.17 -7.05
C ILE A 178 15.63 0.31 -8.31
N ASP A 179 14.54 0.22 -9.07
CA ASP A 179 14.47 -0.61 -10.27
C ASP A 179 15.39 -0.11 -11.39
N ARG A 180 15.47 1.21 -11.61
CA ARG A 180 16.39 1.80 -12.60
C ARG A 180 17.85 1.45 -12.31
N ILE A 181 18.28 1.58 -11.06
CA ILE A 181 19.63 1.22 -10.64
C ILE A 181 19.83 -0.31 -10.76
N GLY A 182 18.86 -1.10 -10.30
CA GLY A 182 18.93 -2.55 -10.36
C GLY A 182 19.11 -3.06 -11.79
N VAL A 183 18.32 -2.57 -12.74
CA VAL A 183 18.44 -2.93 -14.16
C VAL A 183 19.82 -2.54 -14.72
N LYS A 184 20.35 -1.35 -14.38
CA LYS A 184 21.70 -0.94 -14.78
C LYS A 184 22.82 -1.86 -14.22
N LEU A 185 22.60 -2.42 -13.04
CA LEU A 185 23.50 -3.40 -12.42
C LEU A 185 23.34 -4.82 -12.99
N GLY A 186 22.35 -5.03 -13.89
CA GLY A 186 22.05 -6.31 -14.53
C GLY A 186 21.11 -7.20 -13.73
N LEU A 187 20.31 -6.64 -12.81
CA LEU A 187 19.31 -7.37 -12.04
C LEU A 187 17.96 -7.46 -12.79
N HIS A 188 17.13 -8.44 -12.41
CA HIS A 188 15.82 -8.65 -13.03
C HIS A 188 14.76 -7.76 -12.38
N PHE A 189 13.91 -7.16 -13.22
CA PHE A 189 12.74 -6.40 -12.75
C PHE A 189 11.64 -7.32 -12.19
N PRO A 190 11.03 -6.98 -11.04
CA PRO A 190 11.33 -5.86 -10.14
C PRO A 190 12.57 -6.14 -9.27
N CYS A 191 13.51 -5.17 -9.25
CA CYS A 191 14.85 -5.37 -8.73
C CYS A 191 14.98 -5.35 -7.21
N GLY A 192 13.96 -4.91 -6.47
CA GLY A 192 14.06 -4.59 -5.04
C GLY A 192 14.70 -5.69 -4.19
N LYS A 193 14.23 -6.94 -4.31
CA LYS A 193 14.77 -8.09 -3.55
C LYS A 193 16.19 -8.45 -3.94
N GLU A 194 16.51 -8.42 -5.24
CA GLU A 194 17.86 -8.73 -5.71
C GLU A 194 18.85 -7.64 -5.32
N LEU A 195 18.43 -6.36 -5.42
CA LEU A 195 19.24 -5.22 -4.99
C LEU A 195 19.55 -5.27 -3.49
N GLU A 196 18.58 -5.67 -2.67
CA GLU A 196 18.78 -5.84 -1.23
C GLU A 196 19.81 -6.94 -0.91
N LYS A 197 19.71 -8.09 -1.58
CA LYS A 197 20.69 -9.18 -1.44
C LYS A 197 22.09 -8.72 -1.85
N LEU A 198 22.18 -8.00 -2.96
CA LEU A 198 23.45 -7.47 -3.47
C LEU A 198 24.04 -6.46 -2.47
N ALA A 199 23.22 -5.55 -1.93
CA ALA A 199 23.64 -4.59 -0.92
C ALA A 199 24.09 -5.25 0.40
N ALA A 200 23.49 -6.39 0.77
CA ALA A 200 23.86 -7.13 1.98
C ALA A 200 25.27 -7.76 1.89
N SER A 201 25.76 -8.07 0.69
CA SER A 201 27.12 -8.59 0.48
C SER A 201 28.21 -7.49 0.47
N ASN A 202 27.83 -6.21 0.52
CA ASN A 202 28.80 -5.13 0.58
C ASN A 202 29.54 -5.10 1.93
N ILE A 203 30.87 -5.19 1.88
CA ILE A 203 31.75 -5.10 3.05
C ILE A 203 32.46 -3.74 3.18
N LYS A 204 32.27 -2.85 2.20
CA LYS A 204 32.93 -1.54 2.18
C LYS A 204 32.07 -0.48 2.83
N LYS A 205 32.76 0.58 3.31
CA LYS A 205 32.06 1.75 3.84
C LYS A 205 31.30 2.44 2.72
N VAL A 206 29.99 2.59 2.91
CA VAL A 206 29.13 3.31 1.96
C VAL A 206 29.34 4.80 2.11
N PRO A 207 29.58 5.56 1.01
CA PRO A 207 29.64 7.00 1.05
C PRO A 207 28.31 7.61 1.52
N LYS A 208 28.38 8.70 2.28
CA LYS A 208 27.17 9.40 2.72
C LYS A 208 26.43 9.97 1.50
N PRO A 209 25.17 9.63 1.26
CA PRO A 209 24.41 10.15 0.12
C PRO A 209 24.09 11.63 0.30
N LYS A 210 24.12 12.38 -0.81
CA LYS A 210 23.64 13.77 -0.85
C LYS A 210 22.16 13.76 -1.24
N ILE A 211 21.28 13.81 -0.26
CA ILE A 211 19.83 13.81 -0.46
C ILE A 211 19.31 15.21 -0.81
N SER A 212 18.13 15.27 -1.45
CA SER A 212 17.41 16.50 -1.80
C SER A 212 16.04 16.48 -1.12
N VAL A 213 15.95 17.13 0.04
CA VAL A 213 14.72 17.24 0.85
C VAL A 213 14.47 18.70 1.20
N GLN A 214 13.23 19.15 1.02
CA GLN A 214 12.76 20.47 1.40
C GLN A 214 11.37 20.35 2.09
N GLY A 215 11.32 20.57 3.39
CA GLY A 215 10.14 20.33 4.19
C GLY A 215 9.69 18.86 4.07
N THR A 216 8.46 18.62 3.63
CA THR A 216 7.89 17.29 3.43
C THR A 216 8.03 16.77 2.00
N LYS A 217 8.81 17.45 1.15
CA LYS A 217 8.99 17.09 -0.27
C LYS A 217 10.44 16.69 -0.55
N CYS A 218 10.64 15.77 -1.49
CA CYS A 218 11.96 15.30 -1.92
C CYS A 218 12.07 15.14 -3.43
N ASN A 219 13.33 15.02 -3.90
CA ASN A 219 13.66 14.62 -5.26
C ASN A 219 14.57 13.40 -5.21
N LEU A 220 14.23 12.37 -5.98
CA LEU A 220 14.93 11.08 -6.01
C LEU A 220 15.72 10.85 -7.31
N SER A 221 15.44 11.60 -8.38
CA SER A 221 16.12 11.42 -9.69
C SER A 221 17.63 11.62 -9.63
N GLY A 222 18.11 12.46 -8.72
CA GLY A 222 19.54 12.68 -8.52
C GLY A 222 20.34 11.44 -8.10
N LEU A 223 19.67 10.43 -7.54
CA LEU A 223 20.26 9.15 -7.15
C LEU A 223 20.95 8.45 -8.33
N GLU A 224 20.29 8.43 -9.50
CA GLU A 224 20.79 7.75 -10.69
C GLU A 224 22.17 8.23 -11.10
N ASN A 225 22.35 9.56 -11.18
CA ASN A 225 23.65 10.15 -11.52
C ASN A 225 24.75 9.87 -10.47
N MET A 226 24.37 9.81 -9.18
CA MET A 226 25.33 9.50 -8.12
C MET A 226 25.77 8.04 -8.15
N ALA A 227 24.81 7.14 -8.38
CA ALA A 227 25.06 5.70 -8.53
C ALA A 227 25.95 5.41 -9.75
N ASP A 228 25.68 6.05 -10.90
CA ASP A 228 26.50 5.91 -12.12
C ASP A 228 27.95 6.38 -11.88
N LYS A 229 28.15 7.51 -11.21
CA LYS A 229 29.50 8.01 -10.85
C LYS A 229 30.22 7.05 -9.90
N LEU A 230 29.51 6.54 -8.90
CA LEU A 230 30.09 5.60 -7.94
C LEU A 230 30.47 4.29 -8.64
N TYR A 231 29.63 3.78 -9.52
CA TYR A 231 29.94 2.58 -10.30
C TYR A 231 31.13 2.79 -11.24
N ALA A 232 31.17 3.91 -11.96
CA ALA A 232 32.30 4.24 -12.86
C ALA A 232 33.66 4.34 -12.13
N SER A 233 33.64 4.80 -10.86
CA SER A 233 34.87 4.94 -10.08
C SER A 233 35.32 3.69 -9.34
N THR A 234 34.40 2.74 -9.05
CA THR A 234 34.68 1.57 -8.21
C THR A 234 34.49 0.24 -8.91
N SER A 235 33.64 0.18 -9.93
CA SER A 235 33.15 -1.03 -10.61
C SER A 235 32.48 -2.05 -9.66
N GLU A 236 32.01 -1.61 -8.48
CA GLU A 236 31.48 -2.46 -7.41
C GLU A 236 29.98 -2.36 -7.32
N LYS A 237 29.29 -3.40 -7.80
CA LYS A 237 27.82 -3.48 -7.79
C LYS A 237 27.24 -3.50 -6.39
N GLU A 238 27.87 -4.19 -5.46
CA GLU A 238 27.47 -4.34 -4.06
C GLU A 238 27.48 -2.98 -3.33
N LEU A 239 28.51 -2.18 -3.58
CA LEU A 239 28.62 -0.85 -3.00
C LEU A 239 27.56 0.10 -3.56
N VAL A 240 27.32 0.05 -4.88
CA VAL A 240 26.27 0.86 -5.52
C VAL A 240 24.87 0.46 -5.04
N ALA A 241 24.61 -0.83 -4.88
CA ALA A 241 23.35 -1.32 -4.33
C ALA A 241 23.12 -0.83 -2.90
N ALA A 242 24.14 -0.92 -2.04
CA ALA A 242 24.08 -0.42 -0.67
C ALA A 242 23.88 1.11 -0.62
N PHE A 243 24.59 1.86 -1.46
CA PHE A 243 24.45 3.31 -1.59
C PHE A 243 23.04 3.70 -2.03
N THR A 244 22.45 2.97 -2.98
CA THR A 244 21.07 3.21 -3.45
C THR A 244 20.05 3.09 -2.32
N LEU A 245 20.14 2.03 -1.53
CA LEU A 245 19.23 1.82 -0.40
C LEU A 245 19.46 2.84 0.73
N ASP A 246 20.71 3.22 1.00
CA ASP A 246 21.03 4.27 1.98
C ASP A 246 20.51 5.64 1.55
N PHE A 247 20.58 5.97 0.25
CA PHE A 247 20.00 7.21 -0.27
C PHE A 247 18.50 7.29 -0.02
N ILE A 248 17.75 6.22 -0.32
CA ILE A 248 16.30 6.15 -0.06
C ILE A 248 16.03 6.22 1.44
N ALA A 249 16.76 5.44 2.25
CA ALA A 249 16.59 5.42 3.70
C ALA A 249 16.84 6.80 4.34
N GLU A 250 17.93 7.48 3.98
CA GLU A 250 18.26 8.82 4.51
C GLU A 250 17.25 9.88 4.03
N THR A 251 16.72 9.75 2.79
CA THR A 251 15.69 10.66 2.29
C THR A 251 14.41 10.51 3.11
N LEU A 252 13.92 9.27 3.30
CA LEU A 252 12.72 9.01 4.08
C LEU A 252 12.90 9.39 5.55
N PHE A 253 14.10 9.16 6.12
CA PHE A 253 14.43 9.57 7.46
C PHE A 253 14.36 11.10 7.64
N ALA A 254 14.96 11.88 6.73
CA ALA A 254 14.92 13.33 6.78
C ALA A 254 13.49 13.89 6.60
N LEU A 255 12.67 13.29 5.73
CA LEU A 255 11.26 13.64 5.61
C LEU A 255 10.50 13.42 6.92
N SER A 256 10.77 12.29 7.60
CA SER A 256 10.14 11.94 8.87
C SER A 256 10.57 12.89 10.01
N GLU A 257 11.85 13.27 10.06
CA GLU A 257 12.31 14.29 11.02
C GLU A 257 11.63 15.65 10.79
N ASN A 258 11.49 16.08 9.53
CA ASN A 258 10.81 17.32 9.21
C ASN A 258 9.32 17.32 9.63
N LEU A 259 8.62 16.22 9.46
CA LEU A 259 7.23 16.06 9.96
C LEU A 259 7.17 16.17 11.48
N ARG A 260 8.13 15.59 12.18
CA ARG A 260 8.22 15.63 13.65
C ARG A 260 8.50 17.01 14.22
N MET A 261 9.15 17.88 13.48
CA MET A 261 9.33 19.27 13.93
C MET A 261 7.99 19.98 14.18
N GLY A 262 6.94 19.62 13.39
CA GLY A 262 5.59 20.17 13.55
C GLY A 262 4.66 19.32 14.44
N ALA A 263 4.97 18.01 14.63
CA ALA A 263 4.15 17.06 15.36
C ALA A 263 5.03 15.96 16.02
N PRO A 264 5.75 16.27 17.11
CA PRO A 264 6.81 15.40 17.65
C PRO A 264 6.34 14.01 18.12
N SER A 265 5.13 13.91 18.65
CA SER A 265 4.55 12.67 19.20
C SER A 265 3.64 11.94 18.21
N MET A 266 3.39 12.51 17.02
CA MET A 266 2.49 11.89 16.04
C MET A 266 3.13 10.62 15.47
N PRO A 267 2.45 9.45 15.53
CA PRO A 267 2.99 8.20 14.99
C PRO A 267 3.21 8.26 13.48
N ILE A 268 4.15 7.46 13.00
CA ILE A 268 4.41 7.28 11.58
C ILE A 268 4.21 5.81 11.23
N LEU A 269 3.37 5.54 10.22
CA LEU A 269 3.15 4.23 9.63
C LEU A 269 3.83 4.17 8.25
N TYR A 270 4.75 3.24 8.06
CA TYR A 270 5.41 3.00 6.78
C TYR A 270 4.79 1.81 6.07
N ALA A 271 4.31 2.04 4.85
CA ALA A 271 3.65 1.04 4.01
C ALA A 271 4.18 1.07 2.57
N GLY A 272 3.93 0.00 1.83
CA GLY A 272 4.36 -0.17 0.44
C GLY A 272 5.57 -1.09 0.28
N GLY A 273 5.75 -1.61 -0.94
CA GLY A 273 6.75 -2.64 -1.24
C GLY A 273 8.20 -2.26 -0.93
N VAL A 274 8.56 -0.98 -1.03
CA VAL A 274 9.89 -0.48 -0.69
C VAL A 274 10.16 -0.60 0.82
N MET A 275 9.12 -0.49 1.65
CA MET A 275 9.25 -0.54 3.10
C MET A 275 9.49 -1.95 3.65
N SER A 276 9.38 -3.00 2.81
CA SER A 276 9.78 -4.36 3.16
C SER A 276 11.30 -4.54 3.23
N ASN A 277 12.07 -3.59 2.69
CA ASN A 277 13.53 -3.62 2.67
C ASN A 277 14.12 -3.44 4.07
N GLN A 278 14.89 -4.43 4.55
CA GLN A 278 15.41 -4.46 5.93
C GLN A 278 16.42 -3.35 6.21
N ARG A 279 17.20 -2.95 5.20
CA ARG A 279 18.19 -1.87 5.36
C ARG A 279 17.50 -0.52 5.57
N ILE A 280 16.45 -0.24 4.81
CA ILE A 280 15.62 0.96 4.95
C ILE A 280 14.87 0.91 6.28
N LYS A 281 14.20 -0.19 6.59
CA LYS A 281 13.46 -0.40 7.84
C LYS A 281 14.34 -0.17 9.07
N LYS A 282 15.55 -0.75 9.08
CA LYS A 282 16.52 -0.56 10.17
C LYS A 282 16.87 0.92 10.39
N ARG A 283 17.07 1.69 9.32
CA ARG A 283 17.38 3.12 9.44
C ARG A 283 16.22 3.91 10.04
N LEU A 284 15.00 3.65 9.57
CA LEU A 284 13.80 4.34 10.03
C LEU A 284 13.37 3.94 11.44
N SER A 285 13.67 2.71 11.87
CA SER A 285 13.41 2.24 13.25
C SER A 285 14.26 2.95 14.31
N ALA A 286 15.21 3.78 13.91
CA ALA A 286 15.93 4.67 14.83
C ALA A 286 15.09 5.88 15.26
N LEU A 287 13.95 6.13 14.62
CA LEU A 287 12.97 7.13 15.03
C LEU A 287 11.96 6.49 15.99
N ASP A 288 11.52 7.25 17.00
CA ASP A 288 10.46 6.80 17.91
C ASP A 288 9.09 6.73 17.22
N HIS A 289 8.11 6.07 17.78
CA HIS A 289 6.72 6.00 17.29
C HIS A 289 6.58 5.60 15.82
N THR A 290 7.48 4.72 15.32
CA THR A 290 7.43 4.19 13.97
C THR A 290 6.76 2.82 13.92
N ASN A 291 5.90 2.63 12.92
CA ASN A 291 5.18 1.41 12.67
C ASN A 291 5.42 0.98 11.22
N PHE A 292 5.45 -0.32 10.95
CA PHE A 292 5.72 -0.85 9.62
C PHE A 292 4.66 -1.88 9.25
N SER A 293 4.09 -1.74 8.06
CA SER A 293 3.18 -2.75 7.53
C SER A 293 3.93 -4.00 7.06
N GLU A 294 3.28 -5.16 7.14
CA GLU A 294 3.84 -6.41 6.61
C GLU A 294 3.72 -6.45 5.07
N PRO A 295 4.73 -7.03 4.37
CA PRO A 295 4.79 -7.03 2.90
C PRO A 295 3.56 -7.63 2.21
N GLN A 296 2.93 -8.62 2.80
CA GLN A 296 1.75 -9.30 2.24
C GLN A 296 0.52 -8.39 2.09
N PHE A 297 0.43 -7.31 2.88
CA PHE A 297 -0.64 -6.31 2.84
C PHE A 297 -0.23 -5.01 2.13
N SER A 298 1.01 -4.92 1.64
CA SER A 298 1.54 -3.72 0.97
C SER A 298 1.16 -3.61 -0.52
N ALA A 299 0.67 -4.68 -1.14
CA ALA A 299 0.13 -4.67 -2.49
C ALA A 299 -1.39 -4.49 -2.45
N ASP A 300 -1.99 -4.11 -3.59
CA ASP A 300 -3.45 -4.00 -3.74
C ASP A 300 -4.15 -5.23 -3.19
N ASN A 301 -5.13 -5.01 -2.34
CA ASN A 301 -5.89 -6.08 -1.69
C ASN A 301 -7.18 -5.52 -1.06
N ALA A 302 -8.16 -6.40 -0.86
CA ALA A 302 -9.45 -6.05 -0.28
C ALA A 302 -9.51 -6.22 1.26
N ALA A 303 -8.43 -6.65 1.92
CA ALA A 303 -8.44 -6.91 3.36
C ALA A 303 -8.79 -5.64 4.17
N GLY A 304 -8.18 -4.50 3.83
CA GLY A 304 -8.51 -3.24 4.47
C GLY A 304 -9.95 -2.80 4.24
N ILE A 305 -10.51 -3.08 3.06
CA ILE A 305 -11.92 -2.79 2.75
C ILE A 305 -12.86 -3.67 3.59
N ALA A 306 -12.54 -4.94 3.82
CA ALA A 306 -13.33 -5.81 4.71
C ALA A 306 -13.31 -5.32 6.16
N LEU A 307 -12.14 -4.88 6.64
CA LEU A 307 -11.99 -4.34 8.00
C LEU A 307 -12.71 -2.99 8.17
N LEU A 308 -12.65 -2.10 7.17
CA LEU A 308 -13.42 -0.85 7.17
C LEU A 308 -14.92 -1.11 7.15
N CYS A 309 -15.36 -2.13 6.40
CA CYS A 309 -16.75 -2.56 6.38
C CYS A 309 -17.24 -2.99 7.77
N LYS A 310 -16.43 -3.78 8.49
CA LYS A 310 -16.70 -4.13 9.89
C LYS A 310 -16.88 -2.89 10.76
N MET A 311 -15.91 -1.97 10.74
CA MET A 311 -15.97 -0.73 11.54
C MET A 311 -17.22 0.10 11.25
N ALA A 312 -17.57 0.26 9.97
CA ALA A 312 -18.76 1.03 9.58
C ALA A 312 -20.06 0.37 10.01
N ASN A 313 -20.13 -0.96 9.98
CA ASN A 313 -21.33 -1.69 10.39
C ASN A 313 -21.55 -1.61 11.90
N GLU A 314 -20.51 -1.80 12.70
CA GLU A 314 -20.57 -1.68 14.18
C GLU A 314 -21.03 -0.30 14.63
N THR A 315 -20.52 0.76 13.99
CA THR A 315 -20.94 2.14 14.31
C THR A 315 -22.42 2.42 14.01
N ASN A 316 -22.99 1.72 13.01
CA ASN A 316 -24.41 1.89 12.66
C ASN A 316 -25.36 1.10 13.58
N GLU A 317 -24.87 0.04 14.22
CA GLU A 317 -25.63 -0.75 15.19
C GLU A 317 -25.73 -0.06 16.58
N GLU A 318 -24.81 0.84 16.89
CA GLU A 318 -24.79 1.62 18.14
C GLU A 318 -25.70 2.88 18.11
N LYS A 319 -26.25 3.24 16.94
CA LYS A 319 -27.17 4.39 16.75
C LYS A 319 -28.62 3.96 16.66
#